data_6987c39ea02d542bbc275b6648962d66
#
_entry.id   6987c39ea02d542bbc275b6648962d66
#
_cell.length_a   1.000
_cell.length_b   1.000
_cell.length_c   1.000
_cell.angle_alpha   90.00
_cell.angle_beta   90.00
_cell.angle_gamma   90.00
#
_symmetry.space_group_name_H-M   'P 1'
#
loop_
_entity.id
_entity.type
_entity.pdbx_description
1 polymer ?
#
loop_
_entity_poly.entity_id
_entity_poly.type
_entity_poly.pdbx_seq_one_letter_code
_entity_poly.pdbx_strand_id
1 'polypeptide(L)'
;MRKMLYILLACLLALPVTAEKPYTVVLDAGHGGKDPGAVGKFSYEKDLNLALVLELGKQITEQYPDVNVVYTRSTDVFIPLQTRADIANKANADLFISIHANASENKASKGVETFILGTEKAEKNLDVAMRENAVMKLEADYKTTYQGFDPNSIDSYIMFELMQNSHMEQSLSFAE
;
A
#
# COMPACT_ATOMS: atom_id res chain seq x y z
N MET A 1 40.99 -22.70 36.70
CA MET A 1 39.61 -23.11 36.33
C MET A 1 38.60 -21.93 36.51
N ARG A 2 38.52 -21.29 37.67
CA ARG A 2 37.55 -20.15 37.88
C ARG A 2 37.75 -18.97 36.91
N LYS A 3 38.99 -18.57 36.58
CA LYS A 3 39.27 -17.48 35.62
C LYS A 3 38.88 -17.81 34.19
N MET A 4 39.04 -19.05 33.74
CA MET A 4 38.56 -19.50 32.42
C MET A 4 37.01 -19.50 32.33
N LEU A 5 36.32 -19.83 33.43
CA LEU A 5 34.86 -19.82 33.47
C LEU A 5 34.30 -18.40 33.31
N TYR A 6 34.96 -17.37 33.91
CA TYR A 6 34.56 -15.96 33.74
C TYR A 6 34.80 -15.43 32.34
N ILE A 7 35.87 -15.86 31.64
CA ILE A 7 36.14 -15.48 30.26
C ILE A 7 35.09 -16.12 29.33
N LEU A 8 34.72 -17.38 29.55
CA LEU A 8 33.66 -18.04 28.75
C LEU A 8 32.30 -17.37 28.98
N LEU A 9 31.98 -17.00 30.21
CA LEU A 9 30.74 -16.28 30.53
C LEU A 9 30.71 -14.87 29.91
N ALA A 10 31.83 -14.15 29.89
CA ALA A 10 31.95 -12.84 29.26
C ALA A 10 31.84 -12.91 27.74
N CYS A 11 32.36 -13.97 27.10
CA CYS A 11 32.20 -14.20 25.65
C CYS A 11 30.73 -14.55 25.25
N LEU A 12 29.99 -15.25 26.12
CA LEU A 12 28.57 -15.53 25.88
C LEU A 12 27.68 -14.27 25.93
N LEU A 13 28.09 -13.27 26.72
CA LEU A 13 27.37 -11.97 26.83
C LEU A 13 27.71 -10.99 25.70
N ALA A 14 28.74 -11.30 24.88
CA ALA A 14 29.19 -10.48 23.77
C ALA A 14 28.63 -10.93 22.39
N LEU A 15 27.69 -11.86 22.36
CA LEU A 15 27.01 -12.20 21.10
C LEU A 15 26.22 -10.97 20.64
N PRO A 16 26.44 -10.49 19.42
CA PRO A 16 25.65 -9.39 18.90
C PRO A 16 24.17 -9.86 18.84
N VAL A 17 23.34 -9.25 19.66
CA VAL A 17 21.89 -9.33 19.47
C VAL A 17 21.61 -8.57 18.19
N THR A 18 21.46 -9.29 17.09
CA THR A 18 20.93 -8.71 15.86
C THR A 18 19.47 -8.36 16.15
N ALA A 19 19.21 -7.07 16.39
CA ALA A 19 17.83 -6.61 16.43
C ALA A 19 17.21 -6.93 15.07
N GLU A 20 16.14 -7.68 15.06
CA GLU A 20 15.36 -7.88 13.84
C GLU A 20 14.92 -6.52 13.31
N LYS A 21 14.99 -6.36 11.98
CA LYS A 21 14.48 -5.14 11.33
C LYS A 21 13.01 -4.99 11.70
N PRO A 22 12.56 -3.81 12.18
CA PRO A 22 11.15 -3.60 12.46
C PRO A 22 10.31 -3.83 11.20
N TYR A 23 9.20 -4.55 11.36
CA TYR A 23 8.24 -4.75 10.28
C TYR A 23 7.69 -3.41 9.82
N THR A 24 7.75 -3.12 8.53
CA THR A 24 7.36 -1.81 7.98
C THR A 24 6.08 -1.94 7.16
N VAL A 25 5.05 -1.23 7.59
CA VAL A 25 3.78 -1.10 6.88
C VAL A 25 3.69 0.28 6.25
N VAL A 26 3.45 0.33 4.94
CA VAL A 26 3.12 1.57 4.24
C VAL A 26 1.61 1.65 4.07
N LEU A 27 1.02 2.71 4.58
CA LEU A 27 -0.39 3.03 4.44
C LEU A 27 -0.56 4.12 3.38
N ASP A 28 -1.31 3.80 2.34
CA ASP A 28 -1.60 4.68 1.23
C ASP A 28 -3.05 5.16 1.29
N ALA A 29 -3.23 6.47 1.46
CA ALA A 29 -4.53 7.08 1.31
C ALA A 29 -4.74 7.45 -0.15
N GLY A 30 -5.58 6.72 -0.87
CA GLY A 30 -5.88 6.97 -2.27
C GLY A 30 -6.31 8.41 -2.54
N HIS A 31 -6.03 8.90 -3.75
CA HIS A 31 -6.33 10.28 -4.18
C HIS A 31 -5.60 11.36 -3.39
N GLY A 32 -6.09 12.60 -3.41
CA GLY A 32 -5.53 13.73 -2.65
C GLY A 32 -5.27 14.98 -3.49
N GLY A 33 -5.30 16.14 -2.85
CA GLY A 33 -5.10 17.43 -3.51
C GLY A 33 -6.07 17.68 -4.65
N LYS A 34 -5.56 17.83 -5.88
CA LYS A 34 -6.34 18.04 -7.11
C LYS A 34 -7.16 16.83 -7.57
N ASP A 35 -6.92 15.65 -7.03
CA ASP A 35 -7.67 14.44 -7.31
C ASP A 35 -8.65 14.14 -6.17
N PRO A 36 -9.95 14.41 -6.35
CA PRO A 36 -10.93 14.19 -5.31
C PRO A 36 -11.32 12.73 -5.10
N GLY A 37 -10.99 11.82 -6.05
CA GLY A 37 -11.59 10.50 -6.14
C GLY A 37 -13.09 10.58 -6.43
N ALA A 38 -13.86 9.64 -5.95
CA ALA A 38 -15.31 9.66 -6.05
C ALA A 38 -15.89 10.88 -5.29
N VAL A 39 -16.84 11.55 -5.97
CA VAL A 39 -17.49 12.74 -5.44
C VAL A 39 -18.85 12.36 -4.88
N GLY A 40 -18.95 12.30 -3.56
CA GLY A 40 -20.19 12.05 -2.84
C GLY A 40 -21.01 13.32 -2.61
N LYS A 41 -22.20 13.17 -2.04
CA LYS A 41 -23.09 14.30 -1.71
C LYS A 41 -22.50 15.18 -0.60
N PHE A 42 -21.75 14.62 0.33
CA PHE A 42 -21.29 15.28 1.56
C PHE A 42 -19.77 15.24 1.75
N SER A 43 -19.04 14.42 0.98
CA SER A 43 -17.62 14.19 1.15
C SER A 43 -16.97 13.80 -0.18
N TYR A 44 -15.68 14.01 -0.27
CA TYR A 44 -14.83 13.45 -1.30
C TYR A 44 -14.18 12.18 -0.80
N GLU A 45 -13.93 11.24 -1.70
CA GLU A 45 -13.24 10.00 -1.38
C GLU A 45 -11.87 10.25 -0.73
N LYS A 46 -11.10 11.20 -1.26
CA LYS A 46 -9.79 11.58 -0.73
C LYS A 46 -9.78 11.91 0.77
N ASP A 47 -10.86 12.53 1.26
CA ASP A 47 -10.98 12.94 2.67
C ASP A 47 -11.28 11.73 3.56
N LEU A 48 -12.14 10.83 3.08
CA LEU A 48 -12.46 9.58 3.78
C LEU A 48 -11.24 8.67 3.85
N ASN A 49 -10.54 8.48 2.75
CA ASN A 49 -9.34 7.67 2.68
C ASN A 49 -8.25 8.17 3.63
N LEU A 50 -8.04 9.51 3.68
CA LEU A 50 -7.08 10.11 4.59
C LEU A 50 -7.45 9.88 6.05
N ALA A 51 -8.72 10.08 6.41
CA ALA A 51 -9.19 9.87 7.78
C ALA A 51 -9.02 8.41 8.23
N LEU A 52 -9.39 7.45 7.36
CA LEU A 52 -9.26 6.03 7.63
C LEU A 52 -7.79 5.61 7.79
N VAL A 53 -6.91 6.06 6.90
CA VAL A 53 -5.48 5.74 6.93
C VAL A 53 -4.82 6.27 8.20
N LEU A 54 -5.13 7.51 8.60
CA LEU A 54 -4.55 8.09 9.81
C LEU A 54 -5.03 7.35 11.08
N GLU A 55 -6.31 6.99 11.13
CA GLU A 55 -6.85 6.23 12.25
C GLU A 55 -6.27 4.81 12.30
N LEU A 56 -6.18 4.13 11.15
CA LEU A 56 -5.56 2.80 11.06
C LEU A 56 -4.11 2.82 11.52
N GLY A 57 -3.33 3.77 11.06
CA GLY A 57 -1.92 3.88 11.44
C GLY A 57 -1.73 4.18 12.92
N LYS A 58 -2.61 5.00 13.51
CA LYS A 58 -2.65 5.21 14.96
C LYS A 58 -2.91 3.90 15.71
N GLN A 59 -3.93 3.13 15.31
CA GLN A 59 -4.26 1.86 15.93
C GLN A 59 -3.12 0.84 15.80
N ILE A 60 -2.48 0.74 14.63
CA ILE A 60 -1.31 -0.12 14.44
C ILE A 60 -0.19 0.27 15.41
N THR A 61 0.15 1.55 15.49
CA THR A 61 1.24 2.04 16.36
C THR A 61 0.94 1.81 17.84
N GLU A 62 -0.32 1.95 18.26
CA GLU A 62 -0.75 1.71 19.64
C GLU A 62 -0.73 0.22 20.01
N GLN A 63 -1.13 -0.67 19.10
CA GLN A 63 -1.23 -2.11 19.36
C GLN A 63 0.08 -2.86 19.09
N TYR A 64 0.88 -2.37 18.15
CA TYR A 64 2.12 -3.00 17.68
C TYR A 64 3.26 -1.98 17.64
N PRO A 65 3.83 -1.62 18.81
CA PRO A 65 4.86 -0.55 18.90
C PRO A 65 6.16 -0.88 18.15
N ASP A 66 6.40 -2.14 17.81
CA ASP A 66 7.55 -2.58 17.03
C ASP A 66 7.34 -2.49 15.51
N VAL A 67 6.11 -2.13 15.06
CA VAL A 67 5.79 -1.93 13.65
C VAL A 67 6.06 -0.48 13.26
N ASN A 68 6.85 -0.30 12.21
CA ASN A 68 7.09 1.01 11.61
C ASN A 68 5.99 1.35 10.62
N VAL A 69 5.20 2.39 10.90
CA VAL A 69 4.13 2.86 10.00
C VAL A 69 4.61 4.06 9.20
N VAL A 70 4.52 3.95 7.88
CA VAL A 70 4.86 5.01 6.92
C VAL A 70 3.61 5.37 6.12
N TYR A 71 3.36 6.64 5.91
CA TYR A 71 2.23 7.13 5.12
C TYR A 71 2.71 7.66 3.77
N THR A 72 1.96 7.38 2.69
CA THR A 72 2.20 8.05 1.41
C THR A 72 1.84 9.53 1.47
N ARG A 73 0.78 9.86 2.20
CA ARG A 73 0.39 11.21 2.58
C ARG A 73 -0.29 11.23 3.95
N SER A 74 -0.10 12.32 4.67
CA SER A 74 -0.73 12.60 5.96
C SER A 74 -1.57 13.90 5.95
N THR A 75 -1.66 14.54 4.79
CA THR A 75 -2.44 15.76 4.54
C THR A 75 -3.13 15.67 3.18
N ASP A 76 -3.98 16.66 2.85
CA ASP A 76 -4.65 16.71 1.54
C ASP A 76 -3.70 17.25 0.46
N VAL A 77 -2.79 16.38 -0.01
CA VAL A 77 -1.85 16.65 -1.10
C VAL A 77 -1.97 15.58 -2.19
N PHE A 78 -1.70 15.96 -3.43
CA PHE A 78 -1.65 15.03 -4.56
C PHE A 78 -0.29 14.34 -4.59
N ILE A 79 -0.30 13.00 -4.58
CA ILE A 79 0.90 12.17 -4.72
C ILE A 79 0.73 11.31 -5.97
N PRO A 80 1.62 11.42 -6.99
CA PRO A 80 1.64 10.55 -8.16
C PRO A 80 1.72 9.06 -7.80
N LEU A 81 1.11 8.18 -8.60
CA LEU A 81 1.07 6.75 -8.28
C LEU A 81 2.47 6.14 -8.20
N GLN A 82 3.39 6.49 -9.13
CA GLN A 82 4.77 6.03 -9.06
C GLN A 82 5.45 6.48 -7.75
N THR A 83 5.21 7.71 -7.30
CA THR A 83 5.78 8.22 -6.05
C THR A 83 5.29 7.43 -4.84
N ARG A 84 4.04 6.96 -4.83
CA ARG A 84 3.50 6.09 -3.76
C ARG A 84 4.28 4.77 -3.68
N ALA A 85 4.50 4.13 -4.83
CA ALA A 85 5.33 2.93 -4.93
C ALA A 85 6.79 3.19 -4.50
N ASP A 86 7.36 4.33 -4.91
CA ASP A 86 8.72 4.73 -4.53
C ASP A 86 8.87 4.95 -3.02
N ILE A 87 7.85 5.50 -2.35
CA ILE A 87 7.82 5.64 -0.89
C ILE A 87 7.90 4.27 -0.23
N ALA A 88 7.09 3.30 -0.69
CA ALA A 88 7.09 1.95 -0.15
C ALA A 88 8.44 1.25 -0.38
N ASN A 89 8.99 1.34 -1.58
CA ASN A 89 10.28 0.75 -1.93
C ASN A 89 11.44 1.36 -1.12
N LYS A 90 11.47 2.69 -0.96
CA LYS A 90 12.50 3.39 -0.16
C LYS A 90 12.39 3.04 1.33
N ALA A 91 11.18 2.82 1.84
CA ALA A 91 10.96 2.38 3.21
C ALA A 91 11.34 0.90 3.42
N ASN A 92 11.66 0.15 2.35
CA ASN A 92 11.76 -1.31 2.36
C ASN A 92 10.55 -1.93 3.05
N ALA A 93 9.36 -1.55 2.61
CA ALA A 93 8.10 -1.98 3.19
C ALA A 93 7.92 -3.50 3.07
N ASP A 94 7.47 -4.10 4.16
CA ASP A 94 7.08 -5.51 4.19
C ASP A 94 5.62 -5.68 3.76
N LEU A 95 4.79 -4.62 3.94
CA LEU A 95 3.39 -4.59 3.52
C LEU A 95 3.01 -3.19 3.01
N PHE A 96 2.28 -3.14 1.91
CA PHE A 96 1.67 -1.93 1.36
C PHE A 96 0.15 -2.10 1.31
N ILE A 97 -0.57 -1.19 1.97
CA ILE A 97 -2.03 -1.17 1.99
C ILE A 97 -2.51 0.15 1.42
N SER A 98 -3.23 0.10 0.30
CA SER A 98 -3.92 1.27 -0.26
C SER A 98 -5.40 1.23 0.11
N ILE A 99 -5.93 2.35 0.59
CA ILE A 99 -7.31 2.49 1.03
C ILE A 99 -8.05 3.43 0.09
N HIS A 100 -9.16 2.92 -0.44
CA HIS A 100 -10.10 3.60 -1.30
C HIS A 100 -11.54 3.45 -0.79
N ALA A 101 -12.39 4.43 -1.06
CA ALA A 101 -13.82 4.37 -0.77
C ALA A 101 -14.59 4.29 -2.10
N ASN A 102 -14.76 3.06 -2.60
CA ASN A 102 -15.42 2.80 -3.88
C ASN A 102 -16.83 3.41 -3.94
N ALA A 103 -17.15 4.07 -5.06
CA ALA A 103 -18.50 4.50 -5.35
C ALA A 103 -19.31 3.37 -5.98
N SER A 104 -20.61 3.30 -5.64
CA SER A 104 -21.57 2.39 -6.27
C SER A 104 -22.85 3.15 -6.63
N GLU A 105 -23.40 2.88 -7.81
CA GLU A 105 -24.72 3.36 -8.20
C GLU A 105 -25.83 2.71 -7.37
N ASN A 106 -25.59 1.50 -6.90
CA ASN A 106 -26.52 0.80 -6.01
C ASN A 106 -26.38 1.32 -4.59
N LYS A 107 -27.36 2.10 -4.14
CA LYS A 107 -27.39 2.70 -2.79
C LYS A 107 -27.49 1.66 -1.66
N ALA A 108 -27.80 0.41 -1.96
CA ALA A 108 -27.82 -0.70 -1.00
C ALA A 108 -26.45 -1.37 -0.82
N SER A 109 -25.46 -1.04 -1.65
CA SER A 109 -24.12 -1.59 -1.53
C SER A 109 -23.50 -1.20 -0.20
N LYS A 110 -23.01 -2.21 0.53
CA LYS A 110 -22.35 -2.07 1.83
C LYS A 110 -21.27 -3.12 1.97
N GLY A 111 -20.25 -2.83 2.74
CA GLY A 111 -19.20 -3.77 3.09
C GLY A 111 -17.81 -3.25 2.76
N VAL A 112 -16.85 -4.13 2.94
CA VAL A 112 -15.44 -3.92 2.63
C VAL A 112 -15.04 -5.00 1.63
N GLU A 113 -14.27 -4.63 0.63
CA GLU A 113 -13.68 -5.54 -0.35
C GLU A 113 -12.16 -5.38 -0.29
N THR A 114 -11.43 -6.49 -0.29
CA THR A 114 -9.97 -6.50 -0.40
C THR A 114 -9.60 -6.92 -1.81
N PHE A 115 -8.80 -6.12 -2.48
CA PHE A 115 -8.28 -6.39 -3.81
C PHE A 115 -6.80 -6.74 -3.71
N ILE A 116 -6.43 -7.84 -4.35
CA ILE A 116 -5.04 -8.23 -4.54
C ILE A 116 -4.77 -8.36 -6.03
N LEU A 117 -3.53 -8.20 -6.42
CA LEU A 117 -3.11 -8.51 -7.78
C LEU A 117 -3.10 -10.03 -7.95
N GLY A 118 -3.90 -10.57 -8.89
CA GLY A 118 -3.99 -12.01 -9.11
C GLY A 118 -4.91 -12.40 -10.26
N THR A 119 -4.79 -13.66 -10.71
CA THR A 119 -5.41 -14.19 -11.93
C THR A 119 -6.87 -14.60 -11.77
N GLU A 120 -7.36 -14.82 -10.56
CA GLU A 120 -8.73 -15.26 -10.32
C GLU A 120 -9.66 -14.07 -10.06
N LYS A 121 -10.70 -13.90 -10.86
CA LYS A 121 -11.70 -12.81 -10.89
C LYS A 121 -11.22 -11.51 -11.57
N ALA A 122 -10.47 -11.67 -12.66
CA ALA A 122 -9.85 -10.57 -13.41
C ALA A 122 -10.79 -9.41 -13.78
N GLU A 123 -12.03 -9.67 -14.22
CA GLU A 123 -12.93 -8.61 -14.74
C GLU A 123 -13.28 -7.56 -13.67
N LYS A 124 -13.74 -7.99 -12.48
CA LYS A 124 -14.15 -7.05 -11.42
C LYS A 124 -12.96 -6.28 -10.85
N ASN A 125 -11.84 -6.97 -10.67
CA ASN A 125 -10.60 -6.36 -10.20
C ASN A 125 -10.04 -5.37 -11.24
N LEU A 126 -10.19 -5.70 -12.52
CA LEU A 126 -9.74 -4.87 -13.62
C LEU A 126 -10.52 -3.55 -13.70
N ASP A 127 -11.84 -3.57 -13.58
CA ASP A 127 -12.67 -2.35 -13.59
C ASP A 127 -12.27 -1.38 -12.47
N VAL A 128 -12.00 -1.91 -11.27
CA VAL A 128 -11.51 -1.09 -10.15
C VAL A 128 -10.12 -0.56 -10.46
N ALA A 129 -9.20 -1.40 -10.91
CA ALA A 129 -7.84 -0.98 -11.25
C ALA A 129 -7.83 0.09 -12.34
N MET A 130 -8.64 -0.05 -13.39
CA MET A 130 -8.75 0.93 -14.47
C MET A 130 -9.26 2.27 -13.95
N ARG A 131 -10.26 2.26 -13.08
CA ARG A 131 -10.81 3.48 -12.48
C ARG A 131 -9.78 4.19 -11.61
N GLU A 132 -9.14 3.46 -10.70
CA GLU A 132 -8.15 4.04 -9.76
C GLU A 132 -6.89 4.51 -10.51
N ASN A 133 -6.43 3.78 -11.53
CA ASN A 133 -5.27 4.16 -12.33
C ASN A 133 -5.55 5.29 -13.34
N ALA A 134 -6.82 5.64 -13.60
CA ALA A 134 -7.14 6.77 -14.49
C ALA A 134 -6.52 8.10 -14.02
N VAL A 135 -6.20 8.22 -12.74
CA VAL A 135 -5.49 9.37 -12.15
C VAL A 135 -4.11 9.63 -12.76
N MET A 136 -3.45 8.61 -13.35
CA MET A 136 -2.19 8.78 -14.09
C MET A 136 -2.28 9.90 -15.13
N LYS A 137 -3.45 10.09 -15.76
CA LYS A 137 -3.66 11.13 -16.77
C LYS A 137 -3.62 12.56 -16.22
N LEU A 138 -3.72 12.73 -14.91
CA LEU A 138 -3.53 14.03 -14.24
C LEU A 138 -2.04 14.37 -14.04
N GLU A 139 -1.15 13.42 -14.27
CA GLU A 139 0.29 13.59 -14.16
C GLU A 139 0.84 14.13 -15.48
N ALA A 140 1.69 15.18 -15.42
CA ALA A 140 2.15 15.89 -16.61
C ALA A 140 3.01 15.03 -17.55
N ASP A 141 3.73 14.08 -17.00
CA ASP A 141 4.72 13.22 -17.66
C ASP A 141 4.32 11.73 -17.67
N TYR A 142 3.02 11.43 -17.49
CA TYR A 142 2.56 10.04 -17.28
C TYR A 142 3.04 9.07 -18.38
N LYS A 143 3.07 9.51 -19.65
CA LYS A 143 3.50 8.65 -20.77
C LYS A 143 4.93 8.18 -20.66
N THR A 144 5.82 9.04 -20.15
CA THR A 144 7.23 8.74 -19.97
C THR A 144 7.45 7.92 -18.69
N THR A 145 6.80 8.33 -17.61
CA THR A 145 6.90 7.68 -16.30
C THR A 145 6.43 6.24 -16.35
N TYR A 146 5.31 5.98 -17.01
CA TYR A 146 4.70 4.65 -17.09
C TYR A 146 5.02 3.89 -18.38
N GLN A 147 6.05 4.31 -19.12
CA GLN A 147 6.60 3.62 -20.30
C GLN A 147 5.54 3.19 -21.34
N GLY A 148 4.53 4.03 -21.53
CA GLY A 148 3.46 3.78 -22.49
C GLY A 148 2.31 2.93 -21.95
N PHE A 149 2.28 2.58 -20.67
CA PHE A 149 1.11 1.97 -20.04
C PHE A 149 -0.11 2.89 -20.19
N ASP A 150 -1.20 2.35 -20.75
CA ASP A 150 -2.47 3.06 -20.88
C ASP A 150 -3.46 2.53 -19.81
N PRO A 151 -3.83 3.36 -18.81
CA PRO A 151 -4.76 2.94 -17.77
C PRO A 151 -6.18 2.63 -18.30
N ASN A 152 -6.48 2.89 -19.57
CA ASN A 152 -7.75 2.53 -20.17
C ASN A 152 -7.66 1.31 -21.12
N SER A 153 -6.48 0.69 -21.24
CA SER A 153 -6.27 -0.46 -22.12
C SER A 153 -6.16 -1.75 -21.33
N ILE A 154 -7.04 -2.70 -21.56
CA ILE A 154 -6.99 -4.03 -20.96
C ILE A 154 -5.65 -4.71 -21.26
N ASP A 155 -5.11 -4.55 -22.47
CA ASP A 155 -3.83 -5.14 -22.88
C ASP A 155 -2.67 -4.67 -22.00
N SER A 156 -2.70 -3.40 -21.56
CA SER A 156 -1.68 -2.87 -20.62
C SER A 156 -1.71 -3.59 -19.28
N TYR A 157 -2.89 -3.92 -18.77
CA TYR A 157 -3.03 -4.65 -17.50
C TYR A 157 -2.61 -6.11 -17.63
N ILE A 158 -2.95 -6.78 -18.73
CA ILE A 158 -2.51 -8.16 -19.00
C ILE A 158 -1.00 -8.25 -19.03
N MET A 159 -0.33 -7.32 -19.71
CA MET A 159 1.14 -7.26 -19.75
C MET A 159 1.74 -7.01 -18.36
N PHE A 160 1.12 -6.15 -17.57
CA PHE A 160 1.57 -5.84 -16.21
C PHE A 160 1.40 -7.03 -15.26
N GLU A 161 0.28 -7.75 -15.34
CA GLU A 161 -0.01 -8.93 -14.53
C GLU A 161 1.01 -10.05 -14.75
N LEU A 162 1.43 -10.28 -15.99
CA LEU A 162 2.45 -11.26 -16.34
C LEU A 162 3.82 -10.97 -15.68
N MET A 163 4.07 -9.72 -15.32
CA MET A 163 5.36 -9.27 -14.73
C MET A 163 5.37 -9.30 -13.20
N GLN A 164 4.22 -9.41 -12.52
CA GLN A 164 4.07 -9.12 -11.08
C GLN A 164 3.93 -10.35 -10.15
N ASN A 165 4.29 -11.54 -10.58
CA ASN A 165 3.87 -12.79 -9.93
C ASN A 165 4.59 -13.16 -8.60
N SER A 166 5.59 -12.40 -8.13
CA SER A 166 6.48 -12.86 -7.05
C SER A 166 5.91 -12.76 -5.62
N HIS A 167 4.88 -11.95 -5.37
CA HIS A 167 4.32 -11.71 -4.03
C HIS A 167 2.82 -12.03 -3.90
N MET A 168 2.24 -12.66 -4.91
CA MET A 168 0.80 -12.92 -4.97
C MET A 168 0.32 -13.84 -3.84
N GLU A 169 1.06 -14.90 -3.52
CA GLU A 169 0.69 -15.83 -2.43
C GLU A 169 0.67 -15.15 -1.06
N GLN A 170 1.63 -14.27 -0.80
CA GLN A 170 1.68 -13.49 0.44
C GLN A 170 0.52 -12.50 0.53
N SER A 171 0.19 -11.81 -0.57
CA SER A 171 -0.94 -10.90 -0.64
C SER A 171 -2.27 -11.62 -0.44
N LEU A 172 -2.42 -12.81 -1.01
CA LEU A 172 -3.62 -13.64 -0.84
C LEU A 172 -3.80 -14.06 0.62
N SER A 173 -2.73 -14.59 1.24
CA SER A 173 -2.75 -14.99 2.66
C SER A 173 -3.07 -13.83 3.61
N PHE A 174 -2.67 -12.62 3.25
CA PHE A 174 -3.01 -11.43 4.04
C PHE A 174 -4.48 -10.99 3.86
N ALA A 175 -5.07 -11.24 2.69
CA ALA A 175 -6.43 -10.83 2.36
C ALA A 175 -7.53 -11.76 2.93
N GLU A 176 -7.19 -12.99 3.33
CA GLU A 176 -8.07 -13.99 3.95
C GLU A 176 -8.27 -13.73 5.45
#